data_d416ece29c2a786fc49b954ac9580adf
#
_entry.id   d416ece29c2a786fc49b954ac9580adf
#
_cell.length_a   1.000
_cell.length_b   1.000
_cell.length_c   1.000
_cell.angle_alpha   90.00
_cell.angle_beta   90.00
_cell.angle_gamma   90.00
#
_symmetry.space_group_name_H-M   'P 1'
#
loop_
_entity.id
_entity.type
_entity.pdbx_description
1 polymer ?
#
loop_
_entity_poly.entity_id
_entity_poly.type
_entity_poly.pdbx_seq_one_letter_code
_entity_poly.pdbx_strand_id
1 'polypeptide(L)'
;MELLITGATILTCDPSQPDVFEGELLVVDGRIAEIGAGASGGAGIDAPGATIVDATGRIVFPGLIDAHQHVWEAFAPIMHPDTGMGPYFAEWIPKHAPAVTPDGLFETTSGALRRAIASGTTLTFDWCHATNTLQHAEAALAAAAESGSRYVFGYGPPVALGYYGSDRPHPAELETFAVRLASRGGSLIRGAAALRGPDLSPPEVWRGDIERARAAGLPMSMHVSTRRNGPGSITALHEAGLLGADMQFVHATDASDAELRLAAEADARFVVPAIAELITGAGDPPLRRMAAQGIPYALGVDTALASPPDMFSQMRAAALLVREAPWNDGAPPPGSAYRSILAAATLEAARAAWIDDVTGSLAPGKSADLVVLRPLSAPSTVEEAYAQLVWSGDASRIESVLVEGREMLPNARP
;
A
#
# COMPACT_ATOMS: atom_id res chain seq x y z
N MET A 1 12.45 20.05 14.41
CA MET A 1 12.95 18.96 15.30
C MET A 1 14.02 18.21 14.53
N GLU A 2 15.20 18.05 15.15
CA GLU A 2 16.30 17.32 14.52
C GLU A 2 16.51 15.99 15.24
N LEU A 3 16.59 14.89 14.45
CA LEU A 3 16.78 13.53 14.93
C LEU A 3 17.91 12.89 14.13
N LEU A 4 18.92 12.35 14.79
CA LEU A 4 20.02 11.60 14.18
C LEU A 4 19.93 10.14 14.60
N ILE A 5 19.62 9.25 13.67
CA ILE A 5 19.64 7.80 13.83
C ILE A 5 21.02 7.30 13.48
N THR A 6 21.69 6.58 14.39
CA THR A 6 23.09 6.15 14.24
C THR A 6 23.25 4.63 14.34
N GLY A 7 24.28 4.09 13.68
CA GLY A 7 24.70 2.71 13.81
C GLY A 7 23.75 1.67 13.21
N ALA A 8 22.81 2.08 12.37
CA ALA A 8 21.82 1.21 11.76
C ALA A 8 22.32 0.50 10.51
N THR A 9 21.82 -0.69 10.24
CA THR A 9 21.79 -1.24 8.86
C THR A 9 20.61 -0.59 8.12
N ILE A 10 20.92 0.30 7.18
CA ILE A 10 19.93 1.09 6.44
C ILE A 10 19.63 0.43 5.11
N LEU A 11 18.35 0.13 4.86
CA LEU A 11 17.81 -0.31 3.57
C LEU A 11 17.08 0.89 2.94
N THR A 12 17.65 1.46 1.87
CA THR A 12 17.12 2.72 1.33
C THR A 12 15.89 2.51 0.44
N CYS A 13 15.79 1.39 -0.25
CA CYS A 13 14.78 1.15 -1.31
C CYS A 13 14.77 2.27 -2.37
N ASP A 14 15.88 2.99 -2.54
CA ASP A 14 15.99 4.10 -3.48
C ASP A 14 17.08 3.80 -4.51
N PRO A 15 16.78 3.86 -5.82
CA PRO A 15 17.77 3.55 -6.86
C PRO A 15 18.91 4.57 -6.96
N SER A 16 18.76 5.76 -6.39
CA SER A 16 19.78 6.82 -6.37
C SER A 16 20.71 6.75 -5.16
N GLN A 17 20.41 5.89 -4.18
CA GLN A 17 21.17 5.72 -2.94
C GLN A 17 21.85 4.35 -2.89
N PRO A 18 22.89 4.16 -2.06
CA PRO A 18 23.38 2.83 -1.74
C PRO A 18 22.23 1.95 -1.20
N ASP A 19 22.18 0.72 -1.65
CA ASP A 19 21.09 -0.19 -1.38
C ASP A 19 20.94 -0.55 0.11
N VAL A 20 22.03 -1.09 0.67
CA VAL A 20 22.15 -1.47 2.08
C VAL A 20 23.54 -1.11 2.59
N PHE A 21 23.61 -0.45 3.74
CA PHE A 21 24.88 -0.10 4.38
C PHE A 21 24.69 0.16 5.89
N GLU A 22 25.77 0.06 6.66
CA GLU A 22 25.80 0.57 8.02
C GLU A 22 26.03 2.07 8.01
N GLY A 23 25.14 2.82 8.67
CA GLY A 23 25.21 4.26 8.55
C GLY A 23 24.34 5.04 9.52
N GLU A 24 24.16 6.29 9.14
CA GLU A 24 23.44 7.31 9.88
C GLU A 24 22.40 7.99 8.98
N LEU A 25 21.32 8.47 9.59
CA LEU A 25 20.25 9.18 8.92
C LEU A 25 19.85 10.38 9.77
N LEU A 26 19.98 11.59 9.18
CA LEU A 26 19.55 12.83 9.81
C LEU A 26 18.14 13.22 9.33
N VAL A 27 17.26 13.46 10.27
CA VAL A 27 15.91 14.01 10.04
C VAL A 27 15.88 15.46 10.52
N VAL A 28 15.45 16.36 9.65
CA VAL A 28 15.21 17.78 9.99
C VAL A 28 13.80 18.14 9.53
N ASP A 29 13.01 18.67 10.43
CA ASP A 29 11.63 19.13 10.18
C ASP A 29 10.76 18.08 9.42
N GLY A 30 10.91 16.82 9.85
CA GLY A 30 10.12 15.71 9.32
C GLY A 30 10.62 15.14 7.99
N ARG A 31 11.72 15.63 7.47
CA ARG A 31 12.34 15.16 6.22
C ARG A 31 13.71 14.59 6.44
N ILE A 32 14.10 13.65 5.63
CA ILE A 32 15.46 13.14 5.56
C ILE A 32 16.34 14.24 4.98
N ALA A 33 17.24 14.78 5.79
CA ALA A 33 18.18 15.82 5.38
C ALA A 33 19.44 15.22 4.79
N GLU A 34 19.96 14.15 5.41
CA GLU A 34 21.20 13.49 5.02
C GLU A 34 21.14 11.99 5.35
N ILE A 35 21.78 11.20 4.51
CA ILE A 35 22.04 9.77 4.74
C ILE A 35 23.50 9.52 4.41
N GLY A 36 24.23 8.88 5.33
CA GLY A 36 25.66 8.63 5.13
C GLY A 36 26.17 7.40 5.86
N ALA A 37 27.36 6.93 5.42
CA ALA A 37 28.07 5.89 6.15
C ALA A 37 28.47 6.44 7.53
N GLY A 38 28.22 5.66 8.59
CA GLY A 38 28.55 6.04 9.96
C GLY A 38 30.04 6.13 10.23
N ALA A 39 30.40 6.55 11.42
CA ALA A 39 31.77 6.79 11.86
C ALA A 39 32.76 5.62 11.65
N SER A 40 32.28 4.39 11.47
CA SER A 40 33.07 3.22 11.09
C SER A 40 33.63 3.29 9.65
N GLY A 41 33.03 4.13 8.78
CA GLY A 41 33.43 4.32 7.37
C GLY A 41 33.90 5.74 6.98
N GLY A 42 33.83 6.72 7.89
CA GLY A 42 34.16 8.12 7.63
C GLY A 42 33.84 9.03 8.81
N ALA A 43 33.90 10.36 8.59
CA ALA A 43 33.35 11.31 9.55
C ALA A 43 31.83 11.16 9.55
N GLY A 44 31.24 10.91 10.72
CA GLY A 44 29.77 10.82 10.86
C GLY A 44 29.07 12.14 10.50
N ILE A 45 27.74 12.09 10.40
CA ILE A 45 26.92 13.29 10.12
C ILE A 45 27.06 14.28 11.28
N ASP A 46 27.50 15.51 10.97
CA ASP A 46 27.63 16.58 11.97
C ASP A 46 26.27 17.24 12.25
N ALA A 47 25.67 16.89 13.36
CA ALA A 47 24.36 17.41 13.78
C ALA A 47 24.35 17.77 15.28
N PRO A 48 25.08 18.86 15.68
CA PRO A 48 25.29 19.22 17.07
C PRO A 48 24.01 19.75 17.72
N GLY A 49 23.03 19.24 17.92
CA GLY A 49 21.76 19.66 18.51
C GLY A 49 20.65 18.63 18.27
N ALA A 50 20.92 17.64 17.44
CA ALA A 50 19.96 16.59 17.14
C ALA A 50 19.78 15.65 18.35
N THR A 51 18.57 15.19 18.51
CA THR A 51 18.29 14.06 19.41
C THR A 51 18.89 12.79 18.78
N ILE A 52 19.79 12.12 19.47
CA ILE A 52 20.44 10.91 18.96
C ILE A 52 19.58 9.68 19.31
N VAL A 53 19.31 8.86 18.31
CA VAL A 53 18.72 7.53 18.44
C VAL A 53 19.75 6.49 18.05
N ASP A 54 20.25 5.77 19.02
CA ASP A 54 21.17 4.64 18.81
C ASP A 54 20.37 3.44 18.27
N ALA A 55 20.58 3.16 16.98
CA ALA A 55 20.00 2.02 16.27
C ALA A 55 21.05 0.94 15.94
N THR A 56 22.13 0.86 16.72
CA THR A 56 23.17 -0.16 16.56
C THR A 56 22.57 -1.57 16.59
N GLY A 57 22.86 -2.34 15.54
CA GLY A 57 22.32 -3.69 15.36
C GLY A 57 20.83 -3.74 15.02
N ARG A 58 20.25 -2.62 14.56
CA ARG A 58 18.87 -2.51 14.06
C ARG A 58 18.89 -2.38 12.55
N ILE A 59 17.75 -2.73 11.93
CA ILE A 59 17.46 -2.46 10.53
C ILE A 59 16.55 -1.24 10.47
N VAL A 60 16.95 -0.24 9.68
CA VAL A 60 16.12 0.94 9.33
C VAL A 60 15.72 0.85 7.87
N PHE A 61 14.44 0.97 7.59
CA PHE A 61 13.88 0.87 6.24
C PHE A 61 12.67 1.80 6.08
N PRO A 62 12.23 2.10 4.84
CA PRO A 62 11.06 2.94 4.60
C PRO A 62 9.81 2.34 5.26
N GLY A 63 8.93 3.18 5.77
CA GLY A 63 7.64 2.74 6.25
C GLY A 63 6.92 1.87 5.23
N LEU A 64 6.32 0.78 5.67
CA LEU A 64 5.56 -0.11 4.80
C LEU A 64 4.29 0.60 4.32
N ILE A 65 3.83 0.25 3.14
CA ILE A 65 2.67 0.82 2.49
C ILE A 65 1.70 -0.29 2.11
N ASP A 66 0.47 -0.20 2.59
CA ASP A 66 -0.65 -1.00 2.11
C ASP A 66 -1.32 -0.26 0.95
N ALA A 67 -1.05 -0.71 -0.28
CA ALA A 67 -1.49 -0.02 -1.49
C ALA A 67 -2.95 -0.29 -1.88
N HIS A 68 -3.65 -1.16 -1.17
CA HIS A 68 -5.08 -1.44 -1.37
C HIS A 68 -5.70 -2.17 -0.19
N GLN A 69 -6.68 -1.55 0.44
CA GLN A 69 -7.49 -2.17 1.49
C GLN A 69 -8.92 -1.62 1.46
N HIS A 70 -9.90 -2.47 1.81
CA HIS A 70 -11.25 -2.04 2.16
C HIS A 70 -11.33 -1.80 3.66
N VAL A 71 -10.88 -0.61 4.12
CA VAL A 71 -10.69 -0.31 5.55
C VAL A 71 -11.97 -0.45 6.37
N TRP A 72 -13.14 -0.15 5.78
CA TRP A 72 -14.42 -0.28 6.46
C TRP A 72 -14.75 -1.71 6.93
N GLU A 73 -14.08 -2.73 6.37
CA GLU A 73 -14.24 -4.14 6.74
C GLU A 73 -13.39 -4.53 7.96
N ALA A 74 -12.46 -3.68 8.36
CA ALA A 74 -11.48 -3.99 9.42
C ALA A 74 -12.06 -4.03 10.84
N PHE A 75 -13.38 -3.81 11.01
CA PHE A 75 -14.07 -4.04 12.29
C PHE A 75 -14.19 -5.54 12.62
N ALA A 76 -14.07 -6.42 11.63
CA ALA A 76 -14.24 -7.86 11.76
C ALA A 76 -13.07 -8.64 11.13
N PRO A 77 -11.82 -8.48 11.62
CA PRO A 77 -10.66 -9.11 11.01
C PRO A 77 -10.73 -10.64 11.10
N ILE A 78 -10.40 -11.30 9.97
CA ILE A 78 -10.31 -12.77 9.84
C ILE A 78 -11.59 -13.50 10.28
N MET A 79 -12.75 -12.89 10.02
CA MET A 79 -14.02 -13.48 10.41
C MET A 79 -14.46 -14.63 9.49
N HIS A 80 -14.00 -14.63 8.24
CA HIS A 80 -14.39 -15.59 7.22
C HIS A 80 -13.24 -16.03 6.33
N PRO A 81 -12.19 -16.68 6.88
CA PRO A 81 -11.00 -17.06 6.10
C PRO A 81 -11.30 -18.03 4.95
N ASP A 82 -12.41 -18.76 5.02
CA ASP A 82 -12.82 -19.71 3.97
C ASP A 82 -13.97 -19.19 3.09
N THR A 83 -14.31 -17.90 3.21
CA THR A 83 -15.40 -17.31 2.44
C THR A 83 -14.92 -16.84 1.08
N GLY A 84 -15.35 -17.53 0.01
CA GLY A 84 -15.12 -17.09 -1.36
C GLY A 84 -15.95 -15.85 -1.75
N MET A 85 -15.64 -15.28 -2.89
CA MET A 85 -16.27 -14.07 -3.44
C MET A 85 -17.82 -14.19 -3.57
N GLY A 86 -18.34 -15.40 -3.81
CA GLY A 86 -19.79 -15.61 -3.92
C GLY A 86 -20.54 -15.25 -2.64
N PRO A 87 -20.29 -15.92 -1.51
CA PRO A 87 -20.89 -15.59 -0.21
C PRO A 87 -20.56 -14.16 0.25
N TYR A 88 -19.38 -13.65 -0.04
CA TYR A 88 -19.04 -12.27 0.29
C TYR A 88 -20.03 -11.27 -0.33
N PHE A 89 -20.29 -11.35 -1.64
CA PHE A 89 -21.24 -10.45 -2.31
C PHE A 89 -22.71 -10.79 -2.07
N ALA A 90 -23.04 -12.07 -1.89
CA ALA A 90 -24.45 -12.49 -1.76
C ALA A 90 -25.00 -12.35 -0.34
N GLU A 91 -24.14 -12.47 0.67
CA GLU A 91 -24.57 -12.56 2.07
C GLU A 91 -23.94 -11.47 2.95
N TRP A 92 -22.58 -11.34 2.90
CA TRP A 92 -21.88 -10.47 3.83
C TRP A 92 -22.10 -8.98 3.54
N ILE A 93 -21.89 -8.57 2.30
CA ILE A 93 -22.09 -7.17 1.85
C ILE A 93 -23.52 -6.68 2.10
N PRO A 94 -24.58 -7.38 1.66
CA PRO A 94 -25.96 -6.94 1.88
C PRO A 94 -26.34 -6.80 3.35
N LYS A 95 -25.70 -7.58 4.21
CA LYS A 95 -25.94 -7.53 5.66
C LYS A 95 -25.24 -6.36 6.34
N HIS A 96 -23.97 -6.10 5.99
CA HIS A 96 -23.13 -5.19 6.76
C HIS A 96 -22.99 -3.80 6.13
N ALA A 97 -22.89 -3.68 4.82
CA ALA A 97 -22.65 -2.39 4.17
C ALA A 97 -23.78 -1.36 4.38
N PRO A 98 -25.08 -1.73 4.39
CA PRO A 98 -26.15 -0.77 4.70
C PRO A 98 -26.14 -0.27 6.14
N ALA A 99 -25.55 -1.03 7.07
CA ALA A 99 -25.49 -0.72 8.49
C ALA A 99 -24.29 0.17 8.87
N VAL A 100 -23.35 0.40 7.96
CA VAL A 100 -22.22 1.31 8.20
C VAL A 100 -22.75 2.72 8.42
N THR A 101 -22.37 3.32 9.54
CA THR A 101 -22.64 4.72 9.86
C THR A 101 -21.37 5.55 9.77
N PRO A 102 -21.45 6.89 9.63
CA PRO A 102 -20.25 7.73 9.67
C PRO A 102 -19.42 7.51 10.94
N ASP A 103 -20.03 7.47 12.11
CA ASP A 103 -19.33 7.20 13.39
C ASP A 103 -18.68 5.81 13.41
N GLY A 104 -19.39 4.80 12.93
CA GLY A 104 -18.86 3.44 12.81
C GLY A 104 -17.65 3.37 11.84
N LEU A 105 -17.69 4.11 10.74
CA LEU A 105 -16.58 4.20 9.81
C LEU A 105 -15.38 4.95 10.42
N PHE A 106 -15.62 6.03 11.17
CA PHE A 106 -14.59 6.73 11.93
C PHE A 106 -13.87 5.78 12.88
N GLU A 107 -14.59 5.04 13.72
CA GLU A 107 -14.03 4.10 14.69
C GLU A 107 -13.25 2.97 14.01
N THR A 108 -13.82 2.41 12.94
CA THR A 108 -13.18 1.33 12.18
C THR A 108 -11.88 1.82 11.54
N THR A 109 -11.91 2.98 10.88
CA THR A 109 -10.73 3.57 10.25
C THR A 109 -9.66 3.90 11.30
N SER A 110 -10.04 4.52 12.43
CA SER A 110 -9.12 4.81 13.54
C SER A 110 -8.46 3.53 14.07
N GLY A 111 -9.23 2.47 14.25
CA GLY A 111 -8.73 1.17 14.70
C GLY A 111 -7.79 0.51 13.69
N ALA A 112 -8.13 0.56 12.40
CA ALA A 112 -7.32 0.01 11.33
C ALA A 112 -5.96 0.73 11.22
N LEU A 113 -5.96 2.06 11.20
CA LEU A 113 -4.73 2.85 11.10
C LEU A 113 -3.80 2.67 12.31
N ARG A 114 -4.36 2.54 13.51
CA ARG A 114 -3.55 2.19 14.71
C ARG A 114 -2.88 0.82 14.58
N ARG A 115 -3.59 -0.19 14.04
CA ARG A 115 -3.00 -1.52 13.78
C ARG A 115 -1.96 -1.47 12.67
N ALA A 116 -2.21 -0.72 11.61
CA ALA A 116 -1.28 -0.50 10.51
C ALA A 116 0.05 0.09 11.02
N ILE A 117 0.00 1.17 11.77
CA ILE A 117 1.19 1.78 12.40
C ILE A 117 1.89 0.78 13.32
N ALA A 118 1.17 0.05 14.17
CA ALA A 118 1.77 -0.94 15.09
C ALA A 118 2.47 -2.09 14.34
N SER A 119 2.16 -2.31 13.06
CA SER A 119 2.81 -3.27 12.16
C SER A 119 3.77 -2.63 11.15
N GLY A 120 4.17 -1.36 11.35
CA GLY A 120 5.15 -0.68 10.50
C GLY A 120 4.59 -0.07 9.21
N THR A 121 3.27 -0.10 9.03
CA THR A 121 2.62 0.48 7.84
C THR A 121 2.34 1.96 8.09
N THR A 122 3.01 2.84 7.34
CA THR A 122 2.92 4.29 7.49
C THR A 122 1.91 4.94 6.53
N LEU A 123 1.50 4.22 5.48
CA LEU A 123 0.48 4.65 4.52
C LEU A 123 -0.48 3.50 4.25
N THR A 124 -1.78 3.82 4.25
CA THR A 124 -2.86 2.91 3.82
C THR A 124 -3.67 3.57 2.69
N PHE A 125 -3.84 2.83 1.59
CA PHE A 125 -4.79 3.18 0.54
C PHE A 125 -6.12 2.50 0.82
N ASP A 126 -7.13 3.28 1.19
CA ASP A 126 -8.49 2.80 1.46
C ASP A 126 -9.36 2.87 0.19
N TRP A 127 -9.63 1.75 -0.42
CA TRP A 127 -10.63 1.62 -1.47
C TRP A 127 -12.03 1.51 -0.83
N CYS A 128 -12.63 2.66 -0.47
CA CYS A 128 -13.84 2.68 0.33
C CYS A 128 -15.11 2.60 -0.54
N HIS A 129 -15.80 1.46 -0.49
CA HIS A 129 -17.10 1.28 -1.12
C HIS A 129 -18.27 1.26 -0.10
N ALA A 130 -18.03 1.76 1.11
CA ALA A 130 -19.07 1.99 2.12
C ALA A 130 -19.42 3.48 2.28
N THR A 131 -19.20 4.28 1.26
CA THR A 131 -19.52 5.71 1.19
C THR A 131 -21.01 5.94 0.93
N ASN A 132 -21.87 5.42 1.82
CA ASN A 132 -23.32 5.54 1.66
C ASN A 132 -23.81 7.01 1.59
N THR A 133 -23.06 7.94 2.15
CA THR A 133 -23.20 9.39 1.99
C THR A 133 -21.80 10.05 2.04
N LEU A 134 -21.71 11.31 1.64
CA LEU A 134 -20.46 12.09 1.74
C LEU A 134 -19.93 12.17 3.20
N GLN A 135 -20.82 12.15 4.21
CA GLN A 135 -20.42 12.17 5.62
C GLN A 135 -19.59 10.94 6.02
N HIS A 136 -19.76 9.78 5.35
CA HIS A 136 -18.92 8.62 5.58
C HIS A 136 -17.48 8.90 5.16
N ALA A 137 -17.27 9.51 3.99
CA ALA A 137 -15.93 9.90 3.55
C ALA A 137 -15.31 10.93 4.51
N GLU A 138 -16.08 11.90 4.96
CA GLU A 138 -15.62 12.91 5.94
C GLU A 138 -15.20 12.28 7.27
N ALA A 139 -15.94 11.28 7.73
CA ALA A 139 -15.61 10.52 8.95
C ALA A 139 -14.29 9.75 8.82
N ALA A 140 -14.10 9.03 7.71
CA ALA A 140 -12.83 8.35 7.44
C ALA A 140 -11.64 9.32 7.36
N LEU A 141 -11.82 10.45 6.66
CA LEU A 141 -10.79 11.50 6.58
C LEU A 141 -10.49 12.15 7.95
N ALA A 142 -11.48 12.29 8.82
CA ALA A 142 -11.29 12.78 10.18
C ALA A 142 -10.47 11.79 11.01
N ALA A 143 -10.81 10.51 10.96
CA ALA A 143 -10.06 9.44 11.62
C ALA A 143 -8.59 9.39 11.16
N ALA A 144 -8.36 9.53 9.86
CA ALA A 144 -7.00 9.59 9.31
C ALA A 144 -6.22 10.81 9.81
N ALA A 145 -6.86 11.99 9.85
CA ALA A 145 -6.23 13.21 10.36
C ALA A 145 -5.83 13.09 11.84
N GLU A 146 -6.67 12.46 12.66
CA GLU A 146 -6.38 12.23 14.08
C GLU A 146 -5.30 11.16 14.29
N SER A 147 -5.21 10.18 13.40
CA SER A 147 -4.19 9.13 13.52
C SER A 147 -2.77 9.63 13.29
N GLY A 148 -2.59 10.68 12.48
CA GLY A 148 -1.29 11.17 12.03
C GLY A 148 -0.58 10.25 11.02
N SER A 149 -1.22 9.19 10.55
CA SER A 149 -0.73 8.29 9.52
C SER A 149 -0.98 8.86 8.12
N ARG A 150 -0.21 8.42 7.12
CA ARG A 150 -0.56 8.74 5.73
C ARG A 150 -1.75 7.91 5.28
N TYR A 151 -2.59 8.55 4.49
CA TYR A 151 -3.83 7.94 4.04
C TYR A 151 -4.22 8.42 2.65
N VAL A 152 -4.51 7.48 1.76
CA VAL A 152 -5.14 7.77 0.47
C VAL A 152 -6.56 7.25 0.51
N PHE A 153 -7.53 8.15 0.42
CA PHE A 153 -8.94 7.78 0.41
C PHE A 153 -9.45 7.64 -1.02
N GLY A 154 -9.72 6.41 -1.43
CA GLY A 154 -10.39 6.08 -2.68
C GLY A 154 -11.92 6.21 -2.52
N TYR A 155 -12.49 7.29 -3.05
CA TYR A 155 -13.93 7.52 -3.01
C TYR A 155 -14.64 6.56 -3.96
N GLY A 156 -15.26 5.51 -3.40
CA GLY A 156 -15.94 4.45 -4.15
C GLY A 156 -17.46 4.61 -4.18
N PRO A 157 -18.14 3.98 -5.15
CA PRO A 157 -19.59 3.94 -5.18
C PRO A 157 -20.10 3.04 -4.06
N PRO A 158 -21.15 3.46 -3.32
CA PRO A 158 -21.64 2.69 -2.18
C PRO A 158 -22.22 1.35 -2.63
N VAL A 159 -21.53 0.28 -2.24
CA VAL A 159 -21.93 -1.10 -2.60
C VAL A 159 -23.35 -1.45 -2.10
N ALA A 160 -23.74 -0.87 -0.98
CA ALA A 160 -25.09 -1.05 -0.40
C ALA A 160 -26.23 -0.48 -1.26
N LEU A 161 -25.93 0.45 -2.17
CA LEU A 161 -26.95 1.18 -2.92
C LEU A 161 -27.11 0.71 -4.38
N GLY A 162 -26.63 -0.49 -4.71
CA GLY A 162 -26.85 -1.15 -5.99
C GLY A 162 -26.16 -0.50 -7.19
N TYR A 163 -24.97 0.04 -6.99
CA TYR A 163 -24.15 0.58 -8.08
C TYR A 163 -23.46 -0.52 -8.89
N TYR A 164 -23.07 -1.62 -8.24
CA TYR A 164 -22.31 -2.69 -8.89
C TYR A 164 -23.17 -3.43 -9.92
N GLY A 165 -22.67 -3.55 -11.15
CA GLY A 165 -23.36 -4.15 -12.27
C GLY A 165 -24.51 -3.29 -12.83
N SER A 166 -24.64 -2.03 -12.41
CA SER A 166 -25.70 -1.12 -12.90
C SER A 166 -25.17 -0.14 -13.94
N ASP A 167 -26.10 0.51 -14.66
CA ASP A 167 -25.87 1.61 -15.59
C ASP A 167 -25.79 2.99 -14.93
N ARG A 168 -25.86 3.04 -13.58
CA ARG A 168 -25.76 4.29 -12.83
C ARG A 168 -24.33 4.83 -12.90
N PRO A 169 -24.10 6.11 -13.22
CA PRO A 169 -22.78 6.72 -13.13
C PRO A 169 -22.27 6.74 -11.67
N HIS A 170 -20.98 6.92 -11.49
CA HIS A 170 -20.38 7.12 -10.16
C HIS A 170 -21.11 8.25 -9.41
N PRO A 171 -21.25 8.18 -8.06
CA PRO A 171 -21.96 9.22 -7.31
C PRO A 171 -21.48 10.63 -7.64
N ALA A 172 -22.44 11.57 -7.74
CA ALA A 172 -22.12 12.97 -8.05
C ALA A 172 -21.32 13.67 -6.94
N GLU A 173 -21.30 13.09 -5.75
CA GLU A 173 -20.51 13.56 -4.60
C GLU A 173 -19.00 13.45 -4.83
N LEU A 174 -18.53 12.75 -5.87
CA LEU A 174 -17.10 12.64 -6.21
C LEU A 174 -16.44 14.01 -6.39
N GLU A 175 -17.09 14.90 -7.15
CA GLU A 175 -16.58 16.25 -7.39
C GLU A 175 -16.61 17.08 -6.10
N THR A 176 -17.66 16.94 -5.30
CA THR A 176 -17.75 17.61 -4.00
C THR A 176 -16.67 17.11 -3.04
N PHE A 177 -16.43 15.80 -3.03
CA PHE A 177 -15.34 15.18 -2.26
C PHE A 177 -13.98 15.76 -2.67
N ALA A 178 -13.68 15.82 -3.97
CA ALA A 178 -12.42 16.36 -4.48
C ALA A 178 -12.18 17.81 -4.03
N VAL A 179 -13.20 18.69 -4.14
CA VAL A 179 -13.12 20.07 -3.70
C VAL A 179 -12.89 20.18 -2.18
N ARG A 180 -13.61 19.40 -1.37
CA ARG A 180 -13.44 19.40 0.08
C ARG A 180 -12.08 18.88 0.50
N LEU A 181 -11.59 17.83 -0.15
CA LEU A 181 -10.26 17.31 0.11
C LEU A 181 -9.17 18.34 -0.19
N ALA A 182 -9.24 19.03 -1.33
CA ALA A 182 -8.30 20.08 -1.69
C ALA A 182 -8.31 21.25 -0.70
N SER A 183 -9.45 21.54 -0.08
CA SER A 183 -9.58 22.61 0.92
C SER A 183 -9.04 22.24 2.31
N ARG A 184 -8.83 20.96 2.62
CA ARG A 184 -8.31 20.52 3.93
C ARG A 184 -6.88 20.94 4.18
N GLY A 185 -6.06 21.00 3.13
CA GLY A 185 -4.62 21.17 3.25
C GLY A 185 -3.93 19.99 3.94
N GLY A 186 -2.62 20.12 4.15
CA GLY A 186 -1.80 19.09 4.80
C GLY A 186 -1.19 18.10 3.81
N SER A 187 -0.19 17.36 4.28
CA SER A 187 0.65 16.46 3.45
C SER A 187 0.30 14.99 3.60
N LEU A 188 -0.45 14.63 4.66
CA LEU A 188 -0.67 13.24 5.04
C LEU A 188 -1.84 12.57 4.31
N ILE A 189 -2.84 13.34 3.88
CA ILE A 189 -4.07 12.79 3.31
C ILE A 189 -4.18 13.18 1.84
N ARG A 190 -4.38 12.18 0.99
CA ARG A 190 -4.66 12.35 -0.44
C ARG A 190 -5.97 11.64 -0.81
N GLY A 191 -6.48 11.89 -2.00
CA GLY A 191 -7.68 11.24 -2.52
C GLY A 191 -7.44 10.61 -3.87
N ALA A 192 -8.28 9.60 -4.15
CA ALA A 192 -8.39 8.95 -5.44
C ALA A 192 -9.86 8.65 -5.73
N ALA A 193 -10.19 8.37 -6.97
CA ALA A 193 -11.47 7.80 -7.35
C ALA A 193 -11.36 6.27 -7.37
N ALA A 194 -12.19 5.59 -6.59
CA ALA A 194 -12.29 4.14 -6.57
C ALA A 194 -13.42 3.71 -7.54
N LEU A 195 -13.06 3.42 -8.78
CA LEU A 195 -14.01 3.21 -9.87
C LEU A 195 -14.34 1.73 -10.08
N ARG A 196 -15.53 1.46 -10.58
CA ARG A 196 -15.96 0.09 -10.94
C ARG A 196 -15.23 -0.46 -12.16
N GLY A 197 -14.85 0.43 -13.08
CA GLY A 197 -14.16 0.05 -14.31
C GLY A 197 -14.96 -0.85 -15.25
N PRO A 198 -14.29 -1.41 -16.28
CA PRO A 198 -14.95 -2.24 -17.29
C PRO A 198 -15.56 -3.54 -16.76
N ASP A 199 -15.04 -4.09 -15.65
CA ASP A 199 -15.54 -5.35 -15.07
C ASP A 199 -16.92 -5.23 -14.44
N LEU A 200 -17.27 -4.05 -13.93
CA LEU A 200 -18.42 -3.87 -13.03
C LEU A 200 -19.37 -2.77 -13.47
N SER A 201 -19.19 -2.21 -14.67
CA SER A 201 -20.10 -1.23 -15.28
C SER A 201 -20.02 -1.24 -16.81
N PRO A 202 -21.11 -0.85 -17.52
CA PRO A 202 -21.14 -0.82 -18.97
C PRO A 202 -20.22 0.30 -19.56
N PRO A 203 -19.84 0.19 -20.85
CA PRO A 203 -18.85 1.07 -21.47
C PRO A 203 -19.15 2.57 -21.39
N GLU A 204 -20.38 2.97 -21.54
CA GLU A 204 -20.81 4.38 -21.43
C GLU A 204 -20.64 4.92 -19.99
N VAL A 205 -20.76 4.07 -18.99
CA VAL A 205 -20.63 4.44 -17.59
C VAL A 205 -19.16 4.58 -17.20
N TRP A 206 -18.34 3.52 -17.41
CA TRP A 206 -16.95 3.60 -16.95
C TRP A 206 -16.13 4.65 -17.73
N ARG A 207 -16.47 4.92 -19.00
CA ARG A 207 -15.84 6.03 -19.76
C ARG A 207 -16.16 7.37 -19.11
N GLY A 208 -17.43 7.63 -18.84
CA GLY A 208 -17.84 8.87 -18.18
C GLY A 208 -17.30 9.01 -16.77
N ASP A 209 -17.24 7.93 -16.00
CA ASP A 209 -16.67 7.94 -14.64
C ASP A 209 -15.16 8.28 -14.65
N ILE A 210 -14.39 7.75 -15.62
CA ILE A 210 -12.96 8.09 -15.80
C ILE A 210 -12.79 9.56 -16.18
N GLU A 211 -13.58 10.06 -17.12
CA GLU A 211 -13.53 11.48 -17.54
C GLU A 211 -13.83 12.43 -16.37
N ARG A 212 -14.81 12.08 -15.54
CA ARG A 212 -15.17 12.85 -14.34
C ARG A 212 -14.06 12.82 -13.28
N ALA A 213 -13.46 11.66 -13.03
CA ALA A 213 -12.34 11.55 -12.10
C ALA A 213 -11.15 12.42 -12.54
N ARG A 214 -10.80 12.38 -13.84
CA ARG A 214 -9.76 13.24 -14.43
C ARG A 214 -10.09 14.72 -14.32
N ALA A 215 -11.33 15.10 -14.61
CA ALA A 215 -11.79 16.48 -14.47
C ALA A 215 -11.75 16.99 -13.04
N ALA A 216 -11.94 16.07 -12.06
CA ALA A 216 -11.80 16.34 -10.62
C ALA A 216 -10.34 16.33 -10.13
N GLY A 217 -9.36 16.02 -10.99
CA GLY A 217 -7.95 15.92 -10.64
C GLY A 217 -7.61 14.72 -9.75
N LEU A 218 -8.43 13.67 -9.79
CA LEU A 218 -8.24 12.46 -8.97
C LEU A 218 -7.63 11.33 -9.81
N PRO A 219 -6.54 10.70 -9.36
CA PRO A 219 -6.10 9.42 -9.89
C PRO A 219 -7.13 8.34 -9.55
N MET A 220 -7.04 7.18 -10.22
CA MET A 220 -8.10 6.18 -10.21
C MET A 220 -7.59 4.80 -9.84
N SER A 221 -8.33 4.09 -9.00
CA SER A 221 -8.10 2.69 -8.69
C SER A 221 -9.31 1.84 -9.11
N MET A 222 -9.04 0.68 -9.74
CA MET A 222 -10.07 -0.23 -10.25
C MET A 222 -9.68 -1.69 -9.99
N HIS A 223 -10.65 -2.51 -9.59
CA HIS A 223 -10.50 -3.96 -9.63
C HIS A 223 -10.64 -4.42 -11.08
N VAL A 224 -9.71 -5.21 -11.59
CA VAL A 224 -9.71 -5.62 -12.99
C VAL A 224 -9.37 -7.10 -13.15
N SER A 225 -10.01 -7.75 -14.12
CA SER A 225 -9.65 -9.06 -14.63
C SER A 225 -9.46 -10.10 -13.52
N THR A 226 -10.42 -10.16 -12.58
CA THR A 226 -10.48 -11.28 -11.63
C THR A 226 -11.01 -12.53 -12.33
N ARG A 227 -10.75 -13.73 -11.77
CA ARG A 227 -11.26 -15.01 -12.31
C ARG A 227 -12.76 -14.98 -12.62
N ARG A 228 -13.54 -14.23 -11.85
CA ARG A 228 -14.97 -14.08 -12.06
C ARG A 228 -15.32 -13.34 -13.35
N ASN A 229 -14.50 -12.35 -13.72
CA ASN A 229 -14.78 -11.44 -14.82
C ASN A 229 -13.98 -11.81 -16.09
N GLY A 230 -12.85 -12.51 -15.92
CA GLY A 230 -11.95 -12.88 -17.00
C GLY A 230 -11.11 -11.72 -17.54
N PRO A 231 -10.30 -11.96 -18.60
CA PRO A 231 -9.49 -10.94 -19.25
C PRO A 231 -10.34 -9.97 -20.09
N GLY A 232 -9.76 -8.83 -20.48
CA GLY A 232 -10.36 -7.89 -21.43
C GLY A 232 -10.52 -6.47 -20.91
N SER A 233 -10.50 -6.25 -19.60
CA SER A 233 -10.73 -4.94 -18.99
C SER A 233 -9.63 -3.93 -19.35
N ILE A 234 -8.37 -4.34 -19.28
CA ILE A 234 -7.24 -3.48 -19.66
C ILE A 234 -7.24 -3.21 -21.16
N THR A 235 -7.54 -4.22 -21.96
CA THR A 235 -7.71 -4.08 -23.42
C THR A 235 -8.80 -3.07 -23.75
N ALA A 236 -9.95 -3.13 -23.09
CA ALA A 236 -11.06 -2.19 -23.31
C ALA A 236 -10.68 -0.73 -22.98
N LEU A 237 -9.90 -0.52 -21.91
CA LEU A 237 -9.36 0.81 -21.56
C LEU A 237 -8.35 1.30 -22.60
N HIS A 238 -7.49 0.41 -23.10
CA HIS A 238 -6.52 0.74 -24.16
C HIS A 238 -7.21 1.11 -25.45
N GLU A 239 -8.15 0.29 -25.93
CA GLU A 239 -8.92 0.55 -27.16
C GLU A 239 -9.76 1.82 -27.08
N ALA A 240 -10.18 2.21 -25.88
CA ALA A 240 -10.85 3.46 -25.61
C ALA A 240 -9.92 4.69 -25.62
N GLY A 241 -8.59 4.48 -25.63
CA GLY A 241 -7.60 5.56 -25.48
C GLY A 241 -7.58 6.19 -24.10
N LEU A 242 -8.03 5.46 -23.08
CA LEU A 242 -8.15 5.97 -21.71
C LEU A 242 -7.08 5.41 -20.74
N LEU A 243 -6.38 4.36 -21.13
CA LEU A 243 -5.31 3.76 -20.30
C LEU A 243 -4.19 4.77 -20.03
N GLY A 244 -3.74 4.89 -18.79
CA GLY A 244 -2.69 5.87 -18.42
C GLY A 244 -2.11 5.71 -17.02
N ALA A 245 -1.09 6.53 -16.74
CA ALA A 245 -0.33 6.56 -15.48
C ALA A 245 -1.16 6.99 -14.25
N ASP A 246 -2.33 7.55 -14.47
CA ASP A 246 -3.28 7.93 -13.43
C ASP A 246 -4.17 6.75 -12.97
N MET A 247 -3.84 5.52 -13.41
CA MET A 247 -4.60 4.31 -13.09
C MET A 247 -3.82 3.31 -12.24
N GLN A 248 -4.50 2.75 -11.26
CA GLN A 248 -4.07 1.63 -10.44
C GLN A 248 -5.04 0.46 -10.66
N PHE A 249 -4.50 -0.70 -11.01
CA PHE A 249 -5.24 -1.93 -11.23
C PHE A 249 -5.02 -2.92 -10.10
N VAL A 250 -6.10 -3.31 -9.47
CA VAL A 250 -6.08 -4.29 -8.37
C VAL A 250 -6.43 -5.67 -8.92
N HIS A 251 -5.74 -6.68 -8.44
CA HIS A 251 -5.82 -8.11 -8.80
C HIS A 251 -5.14 -8.44 -10.13
N ALA A 252 -5.80 -8.21 -11.26
CA ALA A 252 -5.36 -8.62 -12.59
C ALA A 252 -5.02 -10.12 -12.71
N THR A 253 -5.67 -10.99 -11.90
CA THR A 253 -5.37 -12.43 -11.80
C THR A 253 -5.57 -13.17 -13.11
N ASP A 254 -6.62 -12.83 -13.87
CA ASP A 254 -6.93 -13.42 -15.18
C ASP A 254 -6.54 -12.49 -16.36
N ALA A 255 -5.88 -11.35 -16.09
CA ALA A 255 -5.34 -10.53 -17.17
C ALA A 255 -4.34 -11.33 -18.01
N SER A 256 -4.40 -11.21 -19.33
CA SER A 256 -3.43 -11.85 -20.23
C SER A 256 -2.06 -11.19 -20.10
N ASP A 257 -0.99 -11.90 -20.51
CA ASP A 257 0.36 -11.33 -20.55
C ASP A 257 0.46 -10.08 -21.45
N ALA A 258 -0.36 -10.02 -22.48
CA ALA A 258 -0.46 -8.84 -23.34
C ALA A 258 -1.07 -7.65 -22.59
N GLU A 259 -2.12 -7.86 -21.81
CA GLU A 259 -2.75 -6.82 -21.01
C GLU A 259 -1.83 -6.31 -19.91
N LEU A 260 -1.08 -7.20 -19.24
CA LEU A 260 -0.08 -6.79 -18.25
C LEU A 260 0.97 -5.86 -18.87
N ARG A 261 1.45 -6.18 -20.10
CA ARG A 261 2.38 -5.30 -20.83
C ARG A 261 1.74 -3.99 -21.26
N LEU A 262 0.52 -4.00 -21.80
CA LEU A 262 -0.19 -2.78 -22.19
C LEU A 262 -0.32 -1.81 -21.01
N ALA A 263 -0.69 -2.30 -19.84
CA ALA A 263 -0.77 -1.47 -18.64
C ALA A 263 0.59 -0.93 -18.21
N ALA A 264 1.63 -1.76 -18.21
CA ALA A 264 2.99 -1.34 -17.87
C ALA A 264 3.55 -0.30 -18.85
N GLU A 265 3.33 -0.46 -20.16
CA GLU A 265 3.72 0.50 -21.21
C GLU A 265 3.00 1.84 -21.06
N ALA A 266 1.78 1.83 -20.54
CA ALA A 266 1.01 3.04 -20.24
C ALA A 266 1.35 3.65 -18.87
N ASP A 267 2.33 3.09 -18.15
CA ASP A 267 2.72 3.49 -16.79
C ASP A 267 1.60 3.33 -15.74
N ALA A 268 0.57 2.53 -16.03
CA ALA A 268 -0.42 2.15 -15.05
C ALA A 268 0.18 1.20 -14.00
N ARG A 269 -0.33 1.26 -12.77
CA ARG A 269 0.25 0.56 -11.63
C ARG A 269 -0.59 -0.66 -11.26
N PHE A 270 0.07 -1.71 -10.79
CA PHE A 270 -0.60 -2.91 -10.29
C PHE A 270 -0.49 -3.02 -8.78
N VAL A 271 -1.59 -3.46 -8.14
CA VAL A 271 -1.60 -3.88 -6.74
C VAL A 271 -2.11 -5.31 -6.66
N VAL A 272 -1.32 -6.16 -6.01
CA VAL A 272 -1.60 -7.60 -5.87
C VAL A 272 -1.78 -7.94 -4.40
N PRO A 273 -3.01 -8.09 -3.92
CA PRO A 273 -3.31 -8.56 -2.57
C PRO A 273 -3.31 -10.10 -2.53
N ALA A 274 -2.11 -10.69 -2.62
CA ALA A 274 -1.91 -12.09 -2.92
C ALA A 274 -2.62 -13.07 -1.96
N ILE A 275 -2.69 -12.76 -0.67
CA ILE A 275 -3.38 -13.62 0.30
C ILE A 275 -4.89 -13.59 0.05
N ALA A 276 -5.47 -12.41 -0.13
CA ALA A 276 -6.89 -12.27 -0.38
C ALA A 276 -7.31 -12.97 -1.67
N GLU A 277 -6.53 -12.85 -2.75
CA GLU A 277 -6.80 -13.52 -4.03
C GLU A 277 -6.90 -15.05 -3.90
N LEU A 278 -5.95 -15.65 -3.17
CA LEU A 278 -5.93 -17.09 -2.94
C LEU A 278 -7.09 -17.56 -2.05
N ILE A 279 -7.37 -16.84 -0.97
CA ILE A 279 -8.40 -17.24 0.01
C ILE A 279 -9.80 -17.04 -0.57
N THR A 280 -10.06 -15.91 -1.23
CA THR A 280 -11.38 -15.59 -1.77
C THR A 280 -11.67 -16.27 -3.10
N GLY A 281 -10.65 -16.85 -3.74
CA GLY A 281 -10.79 -17.45 -5.08
C GLY A 281 -10.90 -16.41 -6.20
N ALA A 282 -10.43 -15.18 -5.98
CA ALA A 282 -10.38 -14.14 -7.01
C ALA A 282 -9.45 -14.50 -8.18
N GLY A 283 -8.55 -15.46 -7.99
CA GLY A 283 -7.67 -16.03 -9.00
C GLY A 283 -6.27 -16.32 -8.47
N ASP A 284 -5.39 -16.75 -9.35
CA ASP A 284 -3.98 -16.97 -9.00
C ASP A 284 -3.23 -15.63 -9.08
N PRO A 285 -2.54 -15.20 -8.00
CA PRO A 285 -1.80 -13.93 -8.00
C PRO A 285 -0.82 -13.84 -9.17
N PRO A 286 -0.83 -12.77 -9.99
CA PRO A 286 -0.02 -12.69 -11.21
C PRO A 286 1.47 -12.40 -10.95
N LEU A 287 1.92 -12.43 -9.70
CA LEU A 287 3.27 -12.02 -9.27
C LEU A 287 4.40 -12.67 -10.05
N ARG A 288 4.32 -14.01 -10.30
CA ARG A 288 5.34 -14.73 -11.07
C ARG A 288 5.38 -14.27 -12.53
N ARG A 289 4.21 -14.05 -13.13
CA ARG A 289 4.07 -13.59 -14.51
C ARG A 289 4.60 -12.17 -14.67
N MET A 290 4.31 -11.29 -13.70
CA MET A 290 4.82 -9.92 -13.66
C MET A 290 6.35 -9.91 -13.46
N ALA A 291 6.86 -10.68 -12.50
CA ALA A 291 8.31 -10.78 -12.26
C ALA A 291 9.08 -11.29 -13.49
N ALA A 292 8.57 -12.31 -14.19
CA ALA A 292 9.18 -12.85 -15.41
C ALA A 292 9.22 -11.82 -16.56
N GLN A 293 8.33 -10.84 -16.56
CA GLN A 293 8.25 -9.77 -17.57
C GLN A 293 8.91 -8.46 -17.09
N GLY A 294 9.46 -8.41 -15.87
CA GLY A 294 10.02 -7.18 -15.29
C GLY A 294 8.97 -6.11 -15.01
N ILE A 295 7.70 -6.49 -14.87
CA ILE A 295 6.60 -5.57 -14.58
C ILE A 295 6.55 -5.32 -13.07
N PRO A 296 6.70 -4.06 -12.62
CA PRO A 296 6.61 -3.73 -11.20
C PRO A 296 5.18 -3.89 -10.67
N TYR A 297 5.07 -4.24 -9.40
CA TYR A 297 3.80 -4.36 -8.69
C TYR A 297 3.93 -3.88 -7.26
N ALA A 298 2.83 -3.46 -6.68
CA ALA A 298 2.67 -3.17 -5.26
C ALA A 298 1.94 -4.31 -4.55
N LEU A 299 2.06 -4.36 -3.23
CA LEU A 299 1.30 -5.28 -2.37
C LEU A 299 0.17 -4.52 -1.64
N GLY A 300 -0.88 -5.24 -1.29
CA GLY A 300 -2.00 -4.75 -0.49
C GLY A 300 -2.63 -5.85 0.35
N VAL A 301 -3.42 -5.46 1.34
CA VAL A 301 -4.17 -6.38 2.21
C VAL A 301 -5.50 -6.79 1.57
N ASP A 302 -6.15 -5.88 0.83
CA ASP A 302 -7.50 -5.98 0.27
C ASP A 302 -8.56 -6.05 1.36
N THR A 303 -9.00 -7.23 1.74
CA THR A 303 -10.00 -7.42 2.78
C THR A 303 -9.40 -8.00 4.06
N ALA A 304 -9.54 -7.28 5.16
CA ALA A 304 -9.15 -7.77 6.48
C ALA A 304 -10.05 -8.90 7.01
N LEU A 305 -11.17 -9.20 6.32
CA LEU A 305 -12.06 -10.31 6.67
C LEU A 305 -11.41 -11.67 6.45
N ALA A 306 -10.57 -11.78 5.42
CA ALA A 306 -9.95 -13.02 4.99
C ALA A 306 -8.42 -13.00 5.05
N SER A 307 -7.81 -11.83 5.08
CA SER A 307 -6.36 -11.63 5.01
C SER A 307 -5.81 -11.03 6.31
N PRO A 308 -4.64 -11.46 6.80
CA PRO A 308 -3.95 -10.77 7.88
C PRO A 308 -3.70 -9.31 7.51
N PRO A 309 -4.10 -8.35 8.36
CA PRO A 309 -4.01 -6.93 8.06
C PRO A 309 -2.60 -6.37 8.38
N ASP A 310 -1.55 -7.03 7.88
CA ASP A 310 -0.16 -6.60 8.04
C ASP A 310 0.67 -6.90 6.78
N MET A 311 1.58 -5.99 6.44
CA MET A 311 2.39 -6.09 5.24
C MET A 311 3.49 -7.14 5.32
N PHE A 312 3.92 -7.57 6.49
CA PHE A 312 4.89 -8.67 6.63
C PHE A 312 4.28 -9.99 6.15
N SER A 313 3.01 -10.24 6.45
CA SER A 313 2.30 -11.42 5.94
C SER A 313 2.16 -11.37 4.42
N GLN A 314 1.85 -10.20 3.85
CA GLN A 314 1.76 -10.01 2.39
C GLN A 314 3.12 -10.24 1.72
N MET A 315 4.21 -9.69 2.28
CA MET A 315 5.56 -9.91 1.77
C MET A 315 5.97 -11.39 1.81
N ARG A 316 5.65 -12.12 2.88
CA ARG A 316 5.92 -13.57 2.97
C ARG A 316 5.15 -14.37 1.93
N ALA A 317 3.88 -14.06 1.71
CA ALA A 317 3.08 -14.70 0.67
C ALA A 317 3.65 -14.42 -0.72
N ALA A 318 3.99 -13.18 -1.01
CA ALA A 318 4.64 -12.80 -2.27
C ALA A 318 5.97 -13.55 -2.47
N ALA A 319 6.81 -13.67 -1.43
CA ALA A 319 8.07 -14.39 -1.47
C ALA A 319 7.91 -15.88 -1.83
N LEU A 320 6.84 -16.51 -1.37
CA LEU A 320 6.52 -17.89 -1.73
C LEU A 320 6.05 -18.01 -3.19
N LEU A 321 5.25 -17.04 -3.65
CA LEU A 321 4.63 -17.08 -4.97
C LEU A 321 5.59 -16.72 -6.11
N VAL A 322 6.54 -15.81 -5.90
CA VAL A 322 7.53 -15.45 -6.95
C VAL A 322 8.67 -16.46 -7.07
N ARG A 323 8.78 -17.43 -6.19
CA ARG A 323 9.85 -18.41 -6.20
C ARG A 323 9.75 -19.31 -7.45
N GLU A 324 10.72 -19.21 -8.35
CA GLU A 324 10.74 -19.97 -9.60
C GLU A 324 11.29 -21.41 -9.45
N ALA A 325 12.28 -21.59 -8.58
CA ALA A 325 12.99 -22.87 -8.51
C ALA A 325 12.17 -23.94 -7.79
N PRO A 326 12.01 -25.14 -8.38
CA PRO A 326 11.60 -26.31 -7.62
C PRO A 326 12.57 -26.52 -6.47
N TRP A 327 12.07 -27.00 -5.35
CA TRP A 327 12.85 -27.32 -4.14
C TRP A 327 14.15 -28.12 -4.41
N ASN A 328 14.20 -28.83 -5.56
CA ASN A 328 15.28 -29.74 -5.92
C ASN A 328 16.55 -29.09 -6.47
N ASP A 329 16.53 -27.82 -6.83
CA ASP A 329 17.68 -27.16 -7.46
C ASP A 329 18.67 -26.52 -6.46
N GLY A 330 18.37 -26.56 -5.16
CA GLY A 330 19.28 -26.15 -4.09
C GLY A 330 19.70 -24.67 -4.08
N ALA A 331 19.32 -23.90 -5.09
CA ALA A 331 19.62 -22.49 -5.15
C ALA A 331 18.65 -21.70 -4.28
N PRO A 332 19.13 -20.86 -3.34
CA PRO A 332 18.27 -19.86 -2.71
C PRO A 332 17.72 -18.94 -3.80
N PRO A 333 16.51 -18.37 -3.61
CA PRO A 333 16.06 -17.30 -4.50
C PRO A 333 17.15 -16.21 -4.53
N PRO A 334 17.46 -15.64 -5.70
CA PRO A 334 18.41 -14.54 -5.76
C PRO A 334 18.02 -13.47 -4.73
N GLY A 335 18.98 -12.87 -4.06
CA GLY A 335 18.73 -11.76 -3.11
C GLY A 335 17.92 -10.63 -3.74
N SER A 336 17.99 -10.47 -5.07
CA SER A 336 17.14 -9.62 -5.88
C SER A 336 15.63 -9.84 -5.68
N ALA A 337 15.18 -11.05 -5.37
CA ALA A 337 13.76 -11.33 -5.14
C ALA A 337 13.24 -10.69 -3.83
N TYR A 338 14.00 -10.75 -2.73
CA TYR A 338 13.58 -10.13 -1.47
C TYR A 338 13.61 -8.61 -1.53
N ARG A 339 14.57 -8.05 -2.28
CA ARG A 339 14.62 -6.63 -2.60
C ARG A 339 13.36 -6.18 -3.33
N SER A 340 12.96 -6.88 -4.38
CA SER A 340 11.76 -6.57 -5.16
C SER A 340 10.48 -6.68 -4.31
N ILE A 341 10.43 -7.62 -3.37
CA ILE A 341 9.30 -7.79 -2.46
C ILE A 341 9.21 -6.62 -1.47
N LEU A 342 10.34 -6.19 -0.89
CA LEU A 342 10.33 -5.00 -0.04
C LEU A 342 9.96 -3.75 -0.84
N ALA A 343 10.50 -3.60 -2.06
CA ALA A 343 10.12 -2.51 -2.95
C ALA A 343 8.61 -2.52 -3.25
N ALA A 344 8.00 -3.70 -3.43
CA ALA A 344 6.56 -3.84 -3.62
C ALA A 344 5.71 -3.42 -2.42
N ALA A 345 6.28 -3.42 -1.22
CA ALA A 345 5.64 -2.95 0.01
C ALA A 345 6.11 -1.52 0.42
N THR A 346 6.93 -0.85 -0.38
CA THR A 346 7.49 0.48 -0.10
C THR A 346 7.46 1.36 -1.35
N LEU A 347 8.52 1.42 -2.16
CA LEU A 347 8.63 2.32 -3.31
C LEU A 347 7.57 2.06 -4.39
N GLU A 348 7.35 0.81 -4.78
CA GLU A 348 6.34 0.50 -5.80
C GLU A 348 4.92 0.74 -5.28
N ALA A 349 4.69 0.49 -3.97
CA ALA A 349 3.42 0.83 -3.33
C ALA A 349 3.21 2.36 -3.25
N ALA A 350 4.28 3.14 -3.02
CA ALA A 350 4.20 4.59 -3.07
C ALA A 350 3.90 5.09 -4.49
N ARG A 351 4.50 4.49 -5.52
CA ARG A 351 4.18 4.77 -6.93
C ARG A 351 2.73 4.43 -7.27
N ALA A 352 2.25 3.28 -6.79
CA ALA A 352 0.85 2.88 -6.98
C ALA A 352 -0.14 3.81 -6.27
N ALA A 353 0.29 4.52 -5.24
CA ALA A 353 -0.47 5.52 -4.51
C ALA A 353 -0.17 6.98 -4.94
N TRP A 354 0.62 7.18 -6.01
CA TRP A 354 1.05 8.48 -6.56
C TRP A 354 1.68 9.41 -5.51
N ILE A 355 2.56 8.86 -4.66
CA ILE A 355 3.19 9.58 -3.55
C ILE A 355 4.69 9.28 -3.43
N ASP A 356 5.30 8.67 -4.45
CA ASP A 356 6.71 8.27 -4.45
C ASP A 356 7.70 9.45 -4.48
N ASP A 357 7.22 10.64 -4.81
CA ASP A 357 7.95 11.89 -4.63
C ASP A 357 8.10 12.29 -3.15
N VAL A 358 7.24 11.78 -2.27
CA VAL A 358 7.20 12.12 -0.84
C VAL A 358 7.77 11.02 0.04
N THR A 359 7.43 9.74 -0.22
CA THR A 359 7.74 8.61 0.66
C THR A 359 8.03 7.33 -0.13
N GLY A 360 8.15 6.19 0.54
CA GLY A 360 8.36 4.87 -0.06
C GLY A 360 9.84 4.50 -0.24
N SER A 361 10.77 5.43 -0.06
CA SER A 361 12.22 5.17 -0.02
C SER A 361 12.92 6.15 0.92
N LEU A 362 14.13 5.81 1.38
CA LEU A 362 14.95 6.69 2.19
C LEU A 362 15.95 7.43 1.29
N ALA A 363 15.66 8.69 1.00
CA ALA A 363 16.53 9.59 0.24
C ALA A 363 16.43 11.02 0.76
N PRO A 364 17.50 11.82 0.67
CA PRO A 364 17.45 13.22 1.04
C PRO A 364 16.30 13.97 0.36
N GLY A 365 15.58 14.77 1.13
CA GLY A 365 14.40 15.53 0.68
C GLY A 365 13.06 14.81 0.85
N LYS A 366 13.05 13.48 0.93
CA LYS A 366 11.82 12.70 1.22
C LYS A 366 11.41 12.82 2.68
N SER A 367 10.17 12.52 2.94
CA SER A 367 9.62 12.42 4.28
C SER A 367 10.32 11.33 5.09
N ALA A 368 10.57 11.60 6.35
CA ALA A 368 11.08 10.61 7.29
C ALA A 368 9.96 9.69 7.78
N ASP A 369 9.44 8.89 6.83
CA ASP A 369 8.52 7.78 7.09
C ASP A 369 9.35 6.51 7.10
N LEU A 370 9.66 5.99 8.27
CA LEU A 370 10.56 4.86 8.43
C LEU A 370 10.22 3.98 9.61
N VAL A 371 10.77 2.78 9.59
CA VAL A 371 10.64 1.79 10.65
C VAL A 371 12.02 1.40 11.15
N VAL A 372 12.16 1.33 12.47
CA VAL A 372 13.31 0.74 13.16
C VAL A 372 12.90 -0.64 13.65
N LEU A 373 13.58 -1.67 13.18
CA LEU A 373 13.26 -3.07 13.48
C LEU A 373 14.45 -3.79 14.11
N ARG A 374 14.19 -4.57 15.14
CA ARG A 374 15.17 -5.47 15.75
C ARG A 374 15.24 -6.78 14.95
N PRO A 375 16.34 -7.07 14.23
CA PRO A 375 16.51 -8.33 13.51
C PRO A 375 16.70 -9.52 14.45
N LEU A 376 16.68 -10.75 13.92
CA LEU A 376 17.03 -11.96 14.70
C LEU A 376 18.50 -11.97 15.10
N SER A 377 19.35 -11.57 14.17
CA SER A 377 20.79 -11.38 14.33
C SER A 377 21.23 -10.20 13.47
N ALA A 378 22.38 -9.58 13.76
CA ALA A 378 22.95 -8.58 12.87
C ALA A 378 23.19 -9.21 11.50
N PRO A 379 22.64 -8.61 10.40
CA PRO A 379 22.83 -9.16 9.06
C PRO A 379 24.30 -8.99 8.66
N SER A 380 24.87 -10.02 8.03
CA SER A 380 26.27 -10.02 7.58
C SER A 380 26.39 -9.72 6.07
N THR A 381 25.30 -9.82 5.33
CA THR A 381 25.23 -9.52 3.90
C THR A 381 23.98 -8.72 3.56
N VAL A 382 23.97 -8.10 2.39
CA VAL A 382 22.80 -7.36 1.84
C VAL A 382 21.60 -8.31 1.72
N GLU A 383 21.81 -9.50 1.18
CA GLU A 383 20.77 -10.52 1.00
C GLU A 383 20.18 -10.97 2.33
N GLU A 384 21.03 -11.10 3.35
CA GLU A 384 20.56 -11.47 4.69
C GLU A 384 19.69 -10.39 5.32
N ALA A 385 20.02 -9.11 5.13
CA ALA A 385 19.21 -8.01 5.62
C ALA A 385 17.79 -8.04 5.02
N TYR A 386 17.67 -8.18 3.72
CA TYR A 386 16.38 -8.32 3.05
C TYR A 386 15.65 -9.60 3.46
N ALA A 387 16.35 -10.74 3.52
CA ALA A 387 15.74 -12.01 3.89
C ALA A 387 15.20 -11.98 5.32
N GLN A 388 15.95 -11.42 6.27
CA GLN A 388 15.49 -11.28 7.65
C GLN A 388 14.26 -10.37 7.74
N LEU A 389 14.22 -9.28 7.00
CA LEU A 389 13.07 -8.38 6.98
C LEU A 389 11.82 -9.08 6.43
N VAL A 390 11.92 -9.76 5.29
CA VAL A 390 10.79 -10.42 4.65
C VAL A 390 10.30 -11.62 5.46
N TRP A 391 11.20 -12.49 5.92
CA TRP A 391 10.81 -13.74 6.59
C TRP A 391 10.58 -13.61 8.08
N SER A 392 11.37 -12.77 8.74
CA SER A 392 11.41 -12.65 10.21
C SER A 392 10.89 -11.32 10.72
N GLY A 393 10.57 -10.39 9.81
CA GLY A 393 9.90 -9.13 10.15
C GLY A 393 8.55 -9.41 10.78
N ASP A 394 8.25 -8.73 11.88
CA ASP A 394 7.05 -8.91 12.68
C ASP A 394 6.80 -7.67 13.54
N ALA A 395 5.53 -7.38 13.79
CA ALA A 395 5.13 -6.23 14.61
C ALA A 395 5.77 -6.22 16.00
N SER A 396 6.02 -7.41 16.59
CA SER A 396 6.67 -7.52 17.91
C SER A 396 8.15 -7.13 17.91
N ARG A 397 8.76 -7.00 16.73
CA ARG A 397 10.16 -6.61 16.54
C ARG A 397 10.34 -5.15 16.15
N ILE A 398 9.26 -4.44 15.87
CA ILE A 398 9.28 -3.01 15.60
C ILE A 398 9.55 -2.26 16.91
N GLU A 399 10.57 -1.42 16.91
CA GLU A 399 10.94 -0.59 18.05
C GLU A 399 10.48 0.86 17.88
N SER A 400 10.43 1.35 16.63
CA SER A 400 9.98 2.71 16.30
C SER A 400 9.34 2.75 14.92
N VAL A 401 8.32 3.57 14.77
CA VAL A 401 7.70 3.93 13.49
C VAL A 401 7.60 5.43 13.43
N LEU A 402 8.21 6.03 12.42
CA LEU A 402 8.14 7.47 12.18
C LEU A 402 7.25 7.78 10.98
N VAL A 403 6.43 8.83 11.11
CA VAL A 403 5.71 9.48 10.01
C VAL A 403 6.02 10.96 10.05
N GLU A 404 6.55 11.53 8.98
CA GLU A 404 7.07 12.91 8.95
C GLU A 404 8.02 13.18 10.15
N GLY A 405 8.87 12.21 10.46
CA GLY A 405 9.82 12.30 11.57
C GLY A 405 9.21 12.24 12.97
N ARG A 406 7.89 12.07 13.10
CA ARG A 406 7.22 11.96 14.39
C ARG A 406 7.10 10.50 14.81
N GLU A 407 7.46 10.19 16.05
CA GLU A 407 7.25 8.86 16.63
C GLU A 407 5.76 8.56 16.76
N MET A 408 5.34 7.45 16.16
CA MET A 408 3.95 7.02 16.09
C MET A 408 3.58 5.93 17.09
N LEU A 409 4.57 5.20 17.61
CA LEU A 409 4.33 4.20 18.66
C LEU A 409 4.35 4.89 20.02
N PRO A 410 3.40 4.60 20.92
CA PRO A 410 3.46 5.15 22.25
C PRO A 410 4.74 4.68 22.95
N ASN A 411 5.49 5.63 23.52
CA ASN A 411 6.64 5.38 24.37
C ASN A 411 6.20 4.50 25.54
N ALA A 412 6.31 3.22 25.40
CA ALA A 412 6.41 2.23 26.48
C ALA A 412 6.25 0.82 25.92
N ARG A 413 7.35 0.23 25.47
CA ARG A 413 7.52 -1.20 25.74
C ARG A 413 8.70 -1.26 26.71
N PRO A 414 8.46 -1.65 27.98
CA PRO A 414 9.53 -1.84 28.94
C PRO A 414 10.50 -2.92 28.47
#